data_4fa26297f6b2c01aa6e6f424b5ae898e
#
_entry.id   4fa26297f6b2c01aa6e6f424b5ae898e
#
_cell.length_a   1.000
_cell.length_b   1.000
_cell.length_c   1.000
_cell.angle_alpha   90.00
_cell.angle_beta   90.00
_cell.angle_gamma   90.00
#
_symmetry.space_group_name_H-M   'P 1'
#
loop_
_entity.id
_entity.type
_entity.pdbx_description
1 polymer ?
#
loop_
_entity_poly.entity_id
_entity_poly.type
_entity_poly.pdbx_seq_one_letter_code
_entity_poly.pdbx_strand_id
1 'polypeptide(L)'
;MAKAVAEGTQINDNIEVELNFHVEPEELSTFDAIIVGAPTYYHEMPFDFKRLFEEVAAKGISLKGKIGATFGSYGWSGEAPKNILEIMKNKFEMLVVEPPLLVNYVPDQKMLSACRDLGKRISESLMNRA
;
A
#
# COMPACT_ATOMS: atom_id res chain seq x y z
N MET A 1 6.61 10.78 0.26
CA MET A 1 6.46 9.47 0.92
C MET A 1 6.53 8.29 -0.06
N ALA A 2 5.75 8.30 -1.11
CA ALA A 2 5.71 7.19 -2.06
C ALA A 2 7.07 6.88 -2.68
N LYS A 3 7.83 7.89 -3.05
CA LYS A 3 9.19 7.70 -3.60
C LYS A 3 10.12 7.01 -2.60
N ALA A 4 10.03 7.38 -1.31
CA ALA A 4 10.86 6.77 -0.28
C ALA A 4 10.51 5.30 -0.05
N VAL A 5 9.22 4.95 -0.08
CA VAL A 5 8.78 3.56 -0.01
C VAL A 5 9.32 2.78 -1.21
N ALA A 6 9.21 3.36 -2.41
CA ALA A 6 9.73 2.75 -3.64
C ALA A 6 11.24 2.52 -3.56
N GLU A 7 12.00 3.51 -3.07
CA GLU A 7 13.45 3.39 -2.90
C GLU A 7 13.81 2.20 -1.98
N GLY A 8 13.10 2.07 -0.86
CA GLY A 8 13.33 0.96 0.06
C GLY A 8 13.02 -0.39 -0.57
N THR A 9 11.98 -0.47 -1.37
CA THR A 9 11.57 -1.69 -2.05
C THR A 9 12.60 -2.08 -3.13
N GLN A 10 13.17 -1.10 -3.81
CA GLN A 10 14.13 -1.31 -4.92
C GLN A 10 15.55 -1.65 -4.47
N ILE A 11 15.82 -1.71 -3.17
CA ILE A 11 17.12 -2.14 -2.66
C ILE A 11 17.48 -3.53 -3.19
N ASN A 12 16.50 -4.39 -3.40
CA ASN A 12 16.71 -5.67 -4.07
C ASN A 12 16.52 -5.48 -5.58
N ASP A 13 17.59 -5.72 -6.36
CA ASP A 13 17.57 -5.53 -7.81
C ASP A 13 16.62 -6.46 -8.55
N ASN A 14 16.16 -7.52 -7.92
CA ASN A 14 15.20 -8.46 -8.50
C ASN A 14 13.76 -7.98 -8.41
N ILE A 15 13.52 -6.84 -7.78
CA ILE A 15 12.18 -6.28 -7.60
C ILE A 15 12.02 -5.06 -8.49
N GLU A 16 11.00 -5.10 -9.33
CA GLU A 16 10.63 -3.99 -10.21
C GLU A 16 9.48 -3.22 -9.57
N VAL A 17 9.61 -1.90 -9.48
CA VAL A 17 8.61 -1.04 -8.83
C VAL A 17 8.02 -0.07 -9.84
N GLU A 18 6.69 -0.03 -9.89
CA GLU A 18 5.96 1.00 -10.62
C GLU A 18 5.29 1.94 -9.64
N LEU A 19 5.42 3.23 -9.87
CA LEU A 19 4.83 4.28 -9.06
C LEU A 19 3.79 5.02 -9.90
N ASN A 20 2.51 4.83 -9.59
CA ASN A 20 1.41 5.39 -10.36
C ASN A 20 0.41 6.13 -9.47
N PHE A 21 -0.19 7.19 -10.01
CA PHE A 21 -1.28 7.90 -9.35
C PHE A 21 -2.64 7.27 -9.65
N HIS A 22 -2.73 6.53 -10.73
CA HIS A 22 -3.96 5.87 -11.15
C HIS A 22 -3.64 4.51 -11.76
N VAL A 23 -4.40 3.50 -11.38
CA VAL A 23 -4.30 2.16 -11.96
C VAL A 23 -5.70 1.62 -12.25
N GLU A 24 -5.80 0.79 -13.28
CA GLU A 24 -7.02 0.06 -13.55
C GLU A 24 -7.08 -1.23 -12.74
N PRO A 25 -8.29 -1.73 -12.39
CA PRO A 25 -8.41 -2.95 -11.59
C PRO A 25 -7.65 -4.14 -12.18
N GLU A 26 -7.67 -4.29 -13.48
CA GLU A 26 -7.01 -5.41 -14.17
C GLU A 26 -5.50 -5.39 -14.00
N GLU A 27 -4.90 -4.20 -13.89
CA GLU A 27 -3.47 -4.07 -13.71
C GLU A 27 -2.99 -4.64 -12.38
N LEU A 28 -3.84 -4.60 -11.36
CA LEU A 28 -3.48 -5.10 -10.03
C LEU A 28 -3.18 -6.59 -10.03
N SER A 29 -3.78 -7.34 -10.92
CA SER A 29 -3.54 -8.78 -11.00
C SER A 29 -2.13 -9.13 -11.49
N THR A 30 -1.44 -8.20 -12.13
CA THR A 30 -0.11 -8.42 -12.70
C THR A 30 1.03 -8.20 -11.71
N PHE A 31 0.74 -7.63 -10.54
CA PHE A 31 1.76 -7.31 -9.54
C PHE A 31 1.76 -8.34 -8.40
N ASP A 32 2.92 -8.54 -7.80
CA ASP A 32 3.08 -9.43 -6.64
C ASP A 32 2.82 -8.72 -5.33
N ALA A 33 2.96 -7.40 -5.33
CA ALA A 33 2.70 -6.56 -4.16
C ALA A 33 1.97 -5.29 -4.59
N ILE A 34 1.06 -4.85 -3.73
CA ILE A 34 0.29 -3.63 -3.95
C ILE A 34 0.42 -2.77 -2.71
N ILE A 35 0.99 -1.57 -2.89
CA ILE A 35 1.19 -0.63 -1.79
C ILE A 35 0.38 0.62 -2.11
N VAL A 36 -0.52 1.00 -1.20
CA VAL A 36 -1.41 2.15 -1.38
C VAL A 36 -1.01 3.26 -0.43
N GLY A 37 -0.75 4.43 -0.99
CA GLY A 37 -0.53 5.65 -0.21
C GLY A 37 -1.78 6.51 -0.26
N ALA A 38 -2.32 6.85 0.92
CA ALA A 38 -3.57 7.60 1.00
C ALA A 38 -3.59 8.57 2.17
N PRO A 39 -4.00 9.83 1.95
CA PRO A 39 -4.33 10.72 3.06
C PRO A 39 -5.69 10.35 3.65
N THR A 40 -5.94 10.76 4.87
CA THR A 40 -7.25 10.57 5.49
C THR A 40 -8.07 11.86 5.33
N TYR A 41 -9.22 11.73 4.71
CA TYR A 41 -10.20 12.82 4.57
C TYR A 41 -11.43 12.48 5.40
N TYR A 42 -11.74 13.27 6.42
CA TYR A 42 -12.95 13.09 7.24
C TYR A 42 -13.11 11.68 7.77
N HIS A 43 -12.00 11.05 8.18
CA HIS A 43 -11.96 9.67 8.72
C HIS A 43 -12.33 8.58 7.71
N GLU A 44 -12.41 8.90 6.42
CA GLU A 44 -12.75 7.93 5.39
C GLU A 44 -11.61 7.79 4.38
N MET A 45 -11.55 6.64 3.72
CA MET A 45 -10.61 6.47 2.62
C MET A 45 -11.05 7.33 1.42
N PRO A 46 -10.10 7.82 0.61
CA PRO A 46 -10.45 8.57 -0.59
C PRO A 46 -11.36 7.77 -1.52
N PHE A 47 -12.29 8.47 -2.15
CA PHE A 47 -13.29 7.85 -3.02
C PHE A 47 -12.68 7.00 -4.14
N ASP A 48 -11.57 7.45 -4.71
CA ASP A 48 -10.91 6.74 -5.81
C ASP A 48 -10.42 5.35 -5.40
N PHE A 49 -9.92 5.20 -4.17
CA PHE A 49 -9.49 3.89 -3.68
C PHE A 49 -10.68 2.99 -3.36
N LYS A 50 -11.72 3.56 -2.80
CA LYS A 50 -12.95 2.82 -2.53
C LYS A 50 -13.52 2.26 -3.83
N ARG A 51 -13.59 3.09 -4.85
CA ARG A 51 -14.09 2.71 -6.18
C ARG A 51 -13.22 1.62 -6.81
N LEU A 52 -11.91 1.76 -6.71
CA LEU A 52 -10.96 0.78 -7.25
C LEU A 52 -11.20 -0.60 -6.64
N PHE A 53 -11.29 -0.68 -5.31
CA PHE A 53 -11.52 -1.96 -4.64
C PHE A 53 -12.91 -2.52 -4.91
N GLU A 54 -13.92 -1.67 -5.03
CA GLU A 54 -15.26 -2.12 -5.43
C GLU A 54 -15.26 -2.72 -6.84
N GLU A 55 -14.55 -2.13 -7.77
CA GLU A 55 -14.42 -2.63 -9.13
C GLU A 55 -13.64 -3.94 -9.19
N VAL A 56 -12.58 -4.07 -8.40
CA VAL A 56 -11.82 -5.32 -8.30
C VAL A 56 -12.74 -6.45 -7.84
N ALA A 57 -13.54 -6.20 -6.83
CA ALA A 57 -14.49 -7.19 -6.31
C ALA A 57 -15.58 -7.52 -7.34
N ALA A 58 -16.13 -6.50 -8.01
CA ALA A 58 -17.19 -6.68 -9.00
C ALA A 58 -16.73 -7.48 -10.22
N LYS A 59 -15.47 -7.31 -10.62
CA LYS A 59 -14.89 -8.02 -11.77
C LYS A 59 -14.36 -9.40 -11.40
N GLY A 60 -14.42 -9.79 -10.13
CA GLY A 60 -13.92 -11.09 -9.69
C GLY A 60 -12.41 -11.25 -9.78
N ILE A 61 -11.67 -10.15 -9.73
CA ILE A 61 -10.21 -10.18 -9.78
C ILE A 61 -9.68 -10.67 -8.43
N SER A 62 -8.84 -11.70 -8.43
CA SER A 62 -8.25 -12.23 -7.22
C SER A 62 -6.94 -11.54 -6.88
N LEU A 63 -6.82 -11.07 -5.64
CA LEU A 63 -5.58 -10.52 -5.08
C LEU A 63 -5.02 -11.43 -3.98
N LYS A 64 -5.59 -12.61 -3.82
CA LYS A 64 -5.22 -13.55 -2.76
C LYS A 64 -3.75 -13.90 -2.81
N GLY A 65 -3.10 -13.83 -1.64
CA GLY A 65 -1.69 -14.17 -1.50
C GLY A 65 -0.71 -13.10 -1.92
N LYS A 66 -1.18 -11.99 -2.51
CA LYS A 66 -0.30 -10.87 -2.85
C LYS A 66 0.06 -10.11 -1.58
N ILE A 67 1.24 -9.50 -1.59
CA ILE A 67 1.68 -8.66 -0.48
C ILE A 67 0.93 -7.33 -0.53
N GLY A 68 0.40 -6.89 0.60
CA GLY A 68 -0.30 -5.61 0.71
C GLY A 68 0.28 -4.75 1.81
N ALA A 69 0.36 -3.45 1.57
CA ALA A 69 0.79 -2.49 2.57
C ALA A 69 0.15 -1.14 2.30
N THR A 70 0.02 -0.35 3.34
CA THR A 70 -0.52 1.00 3.21
C THR A 70 0.31 2.00 4.00
N PHE A 71 0.31 3.24 3.53
CA PHE A 71 0.92 4.35 4.24
C PHE A 71 0.11 5.62 3.96
N GLY A 72 0.29 6.62 4.79
CA GLY A 72 -0.37 7.89 4.54
C GLY A 72 -0.07 8.93 5.59
N SER A 73 -0.34 10.19 5.24
CA SER A 73 -0.27 11.29 6.17
C SER A 73 -1.65 11.51 6.79
N TYR A 74 -1.66 12.00 8.02
CA TYR A 74 -2.92 12.28 8.72
C TYR A 74 -2.80 13.57 9.52
N GLY A 75 -3.94 14.26 9.67
CA GLY A 75 -4.01 15.45 10.51
C GLY A 75 -4.28 15.14 11.97
N TRP A 76 -5.13 14.16 12.25
CA TRP A 76 -5.59 13.81 13.61
C TRP A 76 -6.03 12.36 13.79
N SER A 77 -6.22 11.65 12.69
CA SER A 77 -6.49 10.20 12.73
C SER A 77 -5.78 9.55 11.55
N GLY A 78 -5.62 8.30 11.50
CA GLY A 78 -4.97 7.58 10.42
C GLY A 78 -5.87 6.52 9.81
N GLU A 79 -7.15 6.83 9.70
CA GLU A 79 -8.14 5.81 9.37
C GLU A 79 -8.11 5.32 7.93
N ALA A 80 -7.78 6.19 6.96
CA ALA A 80 -7.77 5.76 5.58
C ALA A 80 -6.76 4.62 5.31
N PRO A 81 -5.47 4.73 5.71
CA PRO A 81 -4.56 3.61 5.56
C PRO A 81 -4.99 2.36 6.31
N LYS A 82 -5.53 2.51 7.51
CA LYS A 82 -6.02 1.38 8.31
C LYS A 82 -7.18 0.68 7.62
N ASN A 83 -8.14 1.45 7.12
CA ASN A 83 -9.33 0.90 6.46
C ASN A 83 -8.95 0.16 5.18
N ILE A 84 -8.04 0.72 4.39
CA ILE A 84 -7.57 0.08 3.16
C ILE A 84 -6.84 -1.22 3.50
N LEU A 85 -5.99 -1.22 4.52
CA LEU A 85 -5.27 -2.42 4.93
C LEU A 85 -6.23 -3.53 5.38
N GLU A 86 -7.29 -3.18 6.11
CA GLU A 86 -8.31 -4.15 6.52
C GLU A 86 -9.05 -4.74 5.32
N ILE A 87 -9.35 -3.93 4.32
CA ILE A 87 -9.97 -4.41 3.08
C ILE A 87 -9.04 -5.40 2.37
N MET A 88 -7.76 -5.08 2.25
CA MET A 88 -6.77 -5.96 1.65
C MET A 88 -6.70 -7.29 2.39
N LYS A 89 -6.65 -7.26 3.70
CA LYS A 89 -6.49 -8.43 4.54
C LYS A 89 -7.76 -9.29 4.57
N ASN A 90 -8.90 -8.69 4.86
CA ASN A 90 -10.12 -9.42 5.16
C ASN A 90 -10.98 -9.72 3.93
N LYS A 91 -11.03 -8.80 2.97
CA LYS A 91 -11.85 -8.97 1.77
C LYS A 91 -11.10 -9.65 0.64
N PHE A 92 -9.83 -9.32 0.45
CA PHE A 92 -9.03 -9.84 -0.66
C PHE A 92 -8.02 -10.90 -0.26
N GLU A 93 -7.95 -11.22 1.01
CA GLU A 93 -7.05 -12.27 1.55
C GLU A 93 -5.59 -12.07 1.17
N MET A 94 -5.15 -10.84 1.17
CA MET A 94 -3.76 -10.48 0.92
C MET A 94 -2.90 -10.71 2.16
N LEU A 95 -1.61 -10.92 1.95
CA LEU A 95 -0.63 -10.99 3.03
C LEU A 95 -0.16 -9.57 3.34
N VAL A 96 -0.70 -8.97 4.39
CA VAL A 96 -0.45 -7.56 4.66
C VAL A 96 0.74 -7.35 5.58
N VAL A 97 1.48 -6.27 5.32
CA VAL A 97 2.56 -5.80 6.18
C VAL A 97 1.94 -4.86 7.21
N GLU A 98 1.95 -5.26 8.46
CA GLU A 98 1.35 -4.50 9.56
C GLU A 98 2.42 -3.95 10.49
N PRO A 99 2.17 -2.82 11.15
CA PRO A 99 0.99 -1.94 10.99
C PRO A 99 1.10 -1.05 9.77
N PRO A 100 0.01 -0.35 9.36
CA PRO A 100 0.12 0.66 8.31
C PRO A 100 1.02 1.79 8.78
N LEU A 101 1.79 2.36 7.86
CA LEU A 101 2.69 3.48 8.19
C LEU A 101 1.92 4.78 8.19
N LEU A 102 1.83 5.42 9.34
CA LEU A 102 1.10 6.68 9.52
C LEU A 102 2.07 7.80 9.83
N VAL A 103 1.96 8.89 9.09
CA VAL A 103 2.81 10.06 9.21
C VAL A 103 1.95 11.28 9.52
N ASN A 104 2.30 12.04 10.56
CA ASN A 104 1.57 13.23 10.91
C ASN A 104 1.98 14.41 10.01
N TYR A 105 1.02 14.98 9.28
CA TYR A 105 1.17 16.15 8.41
C TYR A 105 2.31 16.07 7.40
N VAL A 106 3.43 16.78 7.65
CA VAL A 106 4.52 16.93 6.70
C VAL A 106 5.63 15.92 6.99
N PRO A 107 6.01 15.09 6.00
CA PRO A 107 7.13 14.15 6.18
C PRO A 107 8.45 14.89 6.41
N ASP A 108 9.20 14.48 7.41
CA ASP A 108 10.58 14.92 7.66
C ASP A 108 11.56 13.78 7.37
N GLN A 109 12.85 13.98 7.69
CA GLN A 109 13.86 12.96 7.43
C GLN A 109 13.59 11.65 8.17
N LYS A 110 13.11 11.73 9.39
CA LYS A 110 12.77 10.56 10.19
C LYS A 110 11.62 9.78 9.54
N MET A 111 10.61 10.49 9.05
CA MET A 111 9.46 9.88 8.40
C MET A 111 9.82 9.28 7.06
N LEU A 112 10.69 9.91 6.29
CA LEU A 112 11.18 9.36 5.04
C LEU A 112 12.01 8.11 5.27
N SER A 113 12.78 8.05 6.35
CA SER A 113 13.50 6.84 6.76
C SER A 113 12.52 5.72 7.10
N ALA A 114 11.43 6.02 7.78
CA ALA A 114 10.39 5.04 8.08
C ALA A 114 9.71 4.51 6.80
N CYS A 115 9.53 5.38 5.80
CA CYS A 115 9.00 4.97 4.50
C CYS A 115 9.95 4.00 3.79
N ARG A 116 11.25 4.26 3.81
CA ARG A 116 12.25 3.36 3.23
C ARG A 116 12.26 2.01 3.96
N ASP A 117 12.14 2.04 5.28
CA ASP A 117 12.07 0.80 6.08
C ASP A 117 10.83 -0.01 5.74
N LEU A 118 9.69 0.64 5.51
CA LEU A 118 8.49 -0.06 5.03
C LEU A 118 8.78 -0.75 3.69
N GLY A 119 9.41 -0.04 2.76
CA GLY A 119 9.80 -0.61 1.47
C GLY A 119 10.70 -1.82 1.61
N LYS A 120 11.67 -1.76 2.52
CA LYS A 120 12.55 -2.90 2.81
C LYS A 120 11.78 -4.10 3.33
N ARG A 121 10.83 -3.86 4.24
CA ARG A 121 9.99 -4.95 4.79
C ARG A 121 9.14 -5.60 3.70
N ILE A 122 8.63 -4.82 2.77
CA ILE A 122 7.88 -5.30 1.62
C ILE A 122 8.79 -6.16 0.73
N SER A 123 10.01 -5.68 0.46
CA SER A 123 11.00 -6.40 -0.33
C SER A 123 11.33 -7.76 0.30
N GLU A 124 11.59 -7.78 1.61
CA GLU A 124 11.86 -8.99 2.35
C GLU A 124 10.68 -9.97 2.27
N SER A 125 9.46 -9.47 2.42
CA SER A 125 8.25 -10.30 2.33
C SER A 125 8.10 -10.93 0.95
N LEU A 126 8.40 -10.19 -0.11
CA LEU A 126 8.37 -10.70 -1.49
C LEU A 126 9.41 -11.80 -1.72
N MET A 127 10.62 -11.60 -1.21
CA MET A 127 11.70 -12.57 -1.38
C MET A 127 11.45 -13.85 -0.58
N ASN A 128 10.86 -13.73 0.60
CA ASN A 128 10.61 -14.87 1.48
C ASN A 128 9.38 -15.69 1.10
N ARG A 129 8.52 -15.15 0.28
CA ARG A 129 7.29 -15.82 -0.11
C ARG A 129 7.47 -16.83 -1.25
N ALA A 130 8.58 -16.76 -1.95
CA ALA A 130 8.87 -17.58 -3.13
C ALA A 130 8.98 -19.09 -2.80
#